data_902b7e6ba8a311534afc978093f77aee
#
_entry.id   902b7e6ba8a311534afc978093f77aee
#
_cell.length_a   1.000
_cell.length_b   1.000
_cell.length_c   1.000
_cell.angle_alpha   90.00
_cell.angle_beta   90.00
_cell.angle_gamma   90.00
#
_symmetry.space_group_name_H-M   'P 1'
#
loop_
_entity.id
_entity.type
_entity.pdbx_description
1 polymer ?
#
loop_
_entity_poly.entity_id
_entity_poly.type
_entity_poly.pdbx_seq_one_letter_code
_entity_poly.pdbx_strand_id
1 'polypeptide(L)'
;MTRVSVASDGTESERESRNPAISADGRYVAFESSASNLVPGDTNGTLDVFVHDRVTGETTRVSVASDGAQADGRSERATISADGRYVAFESYASNLVPGDTGLIFQVFVHDRVTGEATRVSVASDGTRGDSISRNSSISGDGRYVAFESYSTNLVPGDTNAVGDVFVRDLHAGLT
;
A
#
# COMPACT_ATOMS: atom_id res chain seq x y z
N MET A 1 -14.21 -8.98 21.56
CA MET A 1 -13.05 -9.07 20.64
C MET A 1 -13.55 -9.67 19.33
N THR A 2 -13.11 -9.14 18.18
CA THR A 2 -13.59 -9.57 16.85
C THR A 2 -12.38 -9.90 15.98
N ARG A 3 -12.43 -11.02 15.25
CA ARG A 3 -11.45 -11.34 14.21
C ARG A 3 -11.79 -10.54 12.97
N VAL A 4 -10.79 -9.95 12.29
CA VAL A 4 -10.92 -9.17 11.08
C VAL A 4 -10.20 -9.80 9.88
N SER A 5 -9.35 -10.81 10.11
CA SER A 5 -8.72 -11.59 9.04
C SER A 5 -9.67 -12.71 8.57
N VAL A 6 -10.76 -12.29 7.95
CA VAL A 6 -11.84 -13.14 7.42
C VAL A 6 -12.23 -12.66 6.02
N ALA A 7 -12.71 -13.57 5.19
CA ALA A 7 -13.38 -13.23 3.93
C ALA A 7 -14.72 -12.52 4.19
N SER A 8 -15.32 -11.93 3.16
CA SER A 8 -16.61 -11.20 3.29
C SER A 8 -17.78 -12.09 3.72
N ASP A 9 -17.70 -13.40 3.54
CA ASP A 9 -18.67 -14.39 4.03
C ASP A 9 -18.41 -14.86 5.48
N GLY A 10 -17.37 -14.32 6.13
CA GLY A 10 -16.94 -14.68 7.47
C GLY A 10 -15.98 -15.87 7.55
N THR A 11 -15.60 -16.47 6.42
CA THR A 11 -14.62 -17.56 6.39
C THR A 11 -13.26 -17.07 6.88
N GLU A 12 -12.63 -17.82 7.78
CA GLU A 12 -11.32 -17.49 8.34
C GLU A 12 -10.22 -17.57 7.30
N SER A 13 -9.23 -16.67 7.42
CA SER A 13 -7.99 -16.75 6.65
C SER A 13 -7.32 -18.11 6.84
N GLU A 14 -7.00 -18.79 5.73
CA GLU A 14 -6.33 -20.09 5.75
C GLU A 14 -4.83 -20.02 6.06
N ARG A 15 -4.27 -18.80 6.10
CA ARG A 15 -2.86 -18.53 6.40
C ARG A 15 -2.71 -17.38 7.38
N GLU A 16 -1.47 -17.15 7.80
CA GLU A 16 -1.13 -16.07 8.72
C GLU A 16 -1.56 -14.70 8.17
N SER A 17 -2.10 -13.88 9.09
CA SER A 17 -2.39 -12.45 8.86
C SER A 17 -1.68 -11.64 9.93
N ARG A 18 -1.07 -10.51 9.54
CA ARG A 18 -0.17 -9.75 10.42
C ARG A 18 -0.16 -8.25 10.08
N ASN A 19 0.63 -7.48 10.86
CA ASN A 19 0.89 -6.05 10.67
C ASN A 19 -0.39 -5.23 10.51
N PRO A 20 -1.33 -5.26 11.50
CA PRO A 20 -2.58 -4.53 11.38
C PRO A 20 -2.40 -3.03 11.55
N ALA A 21 -3.13 -2.25 10.75
CA ALA A 21 -3.34 -0.82 10.93
C ALA A 21 -4.85 -0.52 10.93
N ILE A 22 -5.29 0.48 11.70
CA ILE A 22 -6.70 0.76 11.89
C ILE A 22 -7.03 2.24 11.67
N SER A 23 -8.17 2.52 11.03
CA SER A 23 -8.70 3.89 10.86
C SER A 23 -9.07 4.53 12.21
N ALA A 24 -9.14 5.86 12.26
CA ALA A 24 -9.36 6.58 13.51
C ALA A 24 -10.70 6.26 14.19
N ASP A 25 -11.73 5.93 13.42
CA ASP A 25 -13.04 5.50 13.90
C ASP A 25 -13.12 4.02 14.26
N GLY A 26 -12.03 3.27 14.00
CA GLY A 26 -11.95 1.82 14.22
C GLY A 26 -12.77 0.99 13.24
N ARG A 27 -13.29 1.56 12.16
CA ARG A 27 -14.11 0.85 11.16
C ARG A 27 -13.28 0.00 10.22
N TYR A 28 -12.21 0.55 9.67
CA TYR A 28 -11.39 -0.11 8.66
C TYR A 28 -10.10 -0.64 9.27
N VAL A 29 -9.79 -1.90 9.00
CA VAL A 29 -8.53 -2.52 9.42
C VAL A 29 -7.78 -3.02 8.20
N ALA A 30 -6.63 -2.42 7.93
CA ALA A 30 -5.67 -2.90 6.94
C ALA A 30 -4.79 -3.98 7.58
N PHE A 31 -4.45 -5.02 6.83
CA PHE A 31 -3.56 -6.10 7.29
C PHE A 31 -2.94 -6.82 6.09
N GLU A 32 -1.92 -7.62 6.35
CA GLU A 32 -1.24 -8.45 5.37
C GLU A 32 -1.64 -9.92 5.53
N SER A 33 -1.78 -10.63 4.42
CA SER A 33 -1.93 -12.09 4.42
C SER A 33 -1.48 -12.70 3.09
N SER A 34 -1.02 -13.95 3.14
CA SER A 34 -0.78 -14.78 1.96
C SER A 34 -1.88 -15.80 1.72
N ALA A 35 -3.03 -15.64 2.39
CA ALA A 35 -4.18 -16.51 2.24
C ALA A 35 -4.93 -16.22 0.94
N SER A 36 -5.19 -17.23 0.14
CA SER A 36 -5.87 -17.12 -1.15
C SER A 36 -7.38 -17.10 -1.03
N ASN A 37 -7.93 -17.29 0.18
CA ASN A 37 -9.37 -17.40 0.41
C ASN A 37 -10.03 -16.12 0.94
N LEU A 38 -9.29 -15.04 1.17
CA LEU A 38 -9.84 -13.79 1.71
C LEU A 38 -10.68 -13.02 0.69
N VAL A 39 -10.29 -13.07 -0.59
CA VAL A 39 -11.02 -12.47 -1.72
C VAL A 39 -11.03 -13.42 -2.91
N PRO A 40 -12.07 -13.38 -3.77
CA PRO A 40 -12.05 -14.14 -5.01
C PRO A 40 -10.90 -13.73 -5.94
N GLY A 41 -10.31 -14.69 -6.65
CA GLY A 41 -9.28 -14.43 -7.65
C GLY A 41 -7.91 -14.08 -7.08
N ASP A 42 -7.64 -14.40 -5.83
CA ASP A 42 -6.29 -14.35 -5.29
C ASP A 42 -5.50 -15.57 -5.75
N THR A 43 -4.56 -15.36 -6.66
CA THR A 43 -3.85 -16.43 -7.38
C THR A 43 -2.33 -16.25 -7.41
N ASN A 44 -1.78 -15.13 -6.89
CA ASN A 44 -0.35 -14.84 -6.96
C ASN A 44 0.49 -15.67 -5.96
N GLY A 45 -0.16 -16.23 -4.91
CA GLY A 45 0.48 -17.06 -3.89
C GLY A 45 1.51 -16.31 -3.04
N THR A 46 1.45 -15.00 -3.00
CA THR A 46 2.36 -14.14 -2.24
C THR A 46 1.62 -13.34 -1.16
N LEU A 47 2.32 -12.44 -0.51
CA LEU A 47 1.76 -11.58 0.53
C LEU A 47 1.04 -10.40 -0.12
N ASP A 48 -0.23 -10.22 0.21
CA ASP A 48 -1.08 -9.13 -0.23
C ASP A 48 -1.55 -8.25 0.92
N VAL A 49 -1.98 -7.03 0.62
CA VAL A 49 -2.58 -6.10 1.56
C VAL A 49 -4.09 -6.11 1.39
N PHE A 50 -4.80 -6.30 2.51
CA PHE A 50 -6.26 -6.32 2.59
C PHE A 50 -6.78 -5.23 3.52
N VAL A 51 -8.02 -4.82 3.32
CA VAL A 51 -8.79 -3.99 4.24
C VAL A 51 -10.10 -4.68 4.55
N HIS A 52 -10.39 -4.86 5.85
CA HIS A 52 -11.67 -5.33 6.35
C HIS A 52 -12.50 -4.17 6.89
N ASP A 53 -13.71 -3.99 6.39
CA ASP A 53 -14.71 -3.07 6.93
C ASP A 53 -15.52 -3.78 8.02
N ARG A 54 -15.31 -3.41 9.28
CA ARG A 54 -15.96 -4.01 10.45
C ARG A 54 -17.46 -3.69 10.56
N VAL A 55 -17.97 -2.75 9.76
CA VAL A 55 -19.40 -2.40 9.73
C VAL A 55 -20.15 -3.25 8.71
N THR A 56 -19.60 -3.41 7.52
CA THR A 56 -20.23 -4.22 6.45
C THR A 56 -19.83 -5.67 6.48
N GLY A 57 -18.68 -6.00 7.08
CA GLY A 57 -18.06 -7.33 7.03
C GLY A 57 -17.28 -7.59 5.75
N GLU A 58 -17.17 -6.61 4.86
CA GLU A 58 -16.49 -6.76 3.56
C GLU A 58 -14.97 -6.76 3.75
N THR A 59 -14.29 -7.69 3.06
CA THR A 59 -12.84 -7.72 2.92
C THR A 59 -12.48 -7.49 1.46
N THR A 60 -11.61 -6.50 1.22
CA THR A 60 -11.13 -6.12 -0.11
C THR A 60 -9.60 -6.17 -0.15
N ARG A 61 -9.02 -6.56 -1.29
CA ARG A 61 -7.59 -6.43 -1.55
C ARG A 61 -7.30 -5.02 -2.06
N VAL A 62 -6.26 -4.37 -1.53
CA VAL A 62 -5.82 -3.02 -1.93
C VAL A 62 -4.46 -3.02 -2.63
N SER A 63 -3.74 -4.16 -2.60
CA SER A 63 -2.55 -4.39 -3.43
C SER A 63 -2.96 -4.76 -4.86
N VAL A 64 -3.59 -3.80 -5.54
CA VAL A 64 -4.09 -3.92 -6.92
C VAL A 64 -3.73 -2.69 -7.73
N ALA A 65 -3.57 -2.85 -9.04
CA ALA A 65 -3.43 -1.75 -9.98
C ALA A 65 -4.76 -0.98 -10.13
N SER A 66 -4.73 0.20 -10.75
CA SER A 66 -5.93 1.03 -10.95
C SER A 66 -7.00 0.39 -11.85
N ASP A 67 -6.65 -0.61 -12.66
CA ASP A 67 -7.58 -1.42 -13.45
C ASP A 67 -8.14 -2.64 -12.69
N GLY A 68 -7.76 -2.78 -11.42
CA GLY A 68 -8.14 -3.89 -10.54
C GLY A 68 -7.27 -5.14 -10.68
N ALA A 69 -6.24 -5.13 -11.52
CA ALA A 69 -5.34 -6.26 -11.65
C ALA A 69 -4.57 -6.49 -10.34
N GLN A 70 -4.51 -7.74 -9.91
CA GLN A 70 -3.76 -8.19 -8.75
C GLN A 70 -2.27 -7.85 -8.89
N ALA A 71 -1.63 -7.40 -7.79
CA ALA A 71 -0.19 -7.27 -7.73
C ALA A 71 0.51 -8.59 -8.11
N ASP A 72 1.50 -8.53 -8.99
CA ASP A 72 2.28 -9.70 -9.42
C ASP A 72 3.43 -10.03 -8.45
N GLY A 73 3.65 -9.20 -7.44
CA GLY A 73 4.67 -9.35 -6.42
C GLY A 73 4.16 -9.00 -5.02
N ARG A 74 4.97 -9.35 -4.03
CA ARG A 74 4.69 -9.17 -2.62
C ARG A 74 4.37 -7.72 -2.27
N SER A 75 3.30 -7.51 -1.48
CA SER A 75 2.91 -6.23 -0.91
C SER A 75 2.75 -6.35 0.60
N GLU A 76 3.25 -5.36 1.37
CA GLU A 76 3.32 -5.45 2.82
C GLU A 76 3.36 -4.08 3.52
N ARG A 77 3.36 -4.07 4.87
CA ARG A 77 3.53 -2.90 5.76
C ARG A 77 2.56 -1.77 5.47
N ALA A 78 1.29 -2.13 5.43
CA ALA A 78 0.23 -1.17 5.18
C ALA A 78 0.02 -0.20 6.34
N THR A 79 -0.20 1.07 6.01
CA THR A 79 -0.75 2.10 6.90
C THR A 79 -2.00 2.70 6.26
N ILE A 80 -2.93 3.21 7.08
CA ILE A 80 -4.24 3.64 6.62
C ILE A 80 -4.57 5.04 7.14
N SER A 81 -5.21 5.88 6.31
CA SER A 81 -5.70 7.20 6.71
C SER A 81 -6.79 7.13 7.77
N ALA A 82 -7.05 8.25 8.48
CA ALA A 82 -8.01 8.31 9.56
C ALA A 82 -9.45 7.93 9.13
N ASP A 83 -9.83 8.28 7.91
CA ASP A 83 -11.12 7.95 7.31
C ASP A 83 -11.17 6.57 6.62
N GLY A 84 -10.04 5.86 6.58
CA GLY A 84 -9.90 4.56 5.93
C GLY A 84 -9.90 4.59 4.40
N ARG A 85 -9.83 5.78 3.77
CA ARG A 85 -9.85 5.93 2.33
C ARG A 85 -8.52 5.54 1.67
N TYR A 86 -7.43 6.05 2.19
CA TYR A 86 -6.10 5.86 1.61
C TYR A 86 -5.31 4.80 2.38
N VAL A 87 -4.71 3.88 1.65
CA VAL A 87 -3.81 2.85 2.20
C VAL A 87 -2.45 2.99 1.55
N ALA A 88 -1.44 3.33 2.34
CA ALA A 88 -0.05 3.30 1.90
C ALA A 88 0.57 1.95 2.22
N PHE A 89 1.35 1.39 1.31
CA PHE A 89 2.00 0.09 1.47
C PHE A 89 3.28 0.00 0.64
N GLU A 90 4.09 -1.00 0.95
CA GLU A 90 5.29 -1.34 0.20
C GLU A 90 4.98 -2.49 -0.76
N SER A 91 5.52 -2.42 -1.98
CA SER A 91 5.35 -3.51 -2.92
C SER A 91 6.60 -3.76 -3.79
N TYR A 92 6.79 -5.03 -4.10
CA TYR A 92 7.78 -5.54 -5.05
C TYR A 92 7.17 -5.82 -6.43
N ALA A 93 5.88 -5.53 -6.60
CA ALA A 93 5.14 -5.79 -7.83
C ALA A 93 5.61 -4.89 -8.98
N SER A 94 5.49 -5.40 -10.20
CA SER A 94 5.87 -4.69 -11.43
C SER A 94 4.67 -4.11 -12.19
N ASN A 95 3.45 -4.38 -11.74
CA ASN A 95 2.23 -4.08 -12.49
C ASN A 95 1.27 -3.09 -11.80
N LEU A 96 1.60 -2.56 -10.62
CA LEU A 96 0.70 -1.66 -9.88
C LEU A 96 0.48 -0.32 -10.59
N VAL A 97 1.51 0.20 -11.26
CA VAL A 97 1.44 1.43 -12.05
C VAL A 97 2.17 1.25 -13.38
N PRO A 98 1.80 1.98 -14.45
CA PRO A 98 2.50 1.92 -15.73
C PRO A 98 4.00 2.22 -15.59
N GLY A 99 4.83 1.46 -16.30
CA GLY A 99 6.28 1.64 -16.29
C GLY A 99 7.00 1.15 -15.05
N ASP A 100 6.31 0.43 -14.16
CA ASP A 100 6.99 -0.28 -13.08
C ASP A 100 7.74 -1.50 -13.63
N THR A 101 8.86 -1.81 -13.02
CA THR A 101 9.73 -2.94 -13.42
C THR A 101 9.87 -3.96 -12.30
N GLY A 102 9.23 -3.75 -11.14
CA GLY A 102 9.48 -4.55 -9.95
C GLY A 102 10.94 -4.45 -9.49
N LEU A 103 11.50 -5.52 -9.04
CA LEU A 103 12.92 -5.72 -8.67
C LEU A 103 13.36 -5.10 -7.34
N ILE A 104 12.66 -4.07 -6.84
CA ILE A 104 12.93 -3.42 -5.54
C ILE A 104 11.62 -2.98 -4.91
N PHE A 105 11.57 -2.95 -3.58
CA PHE A 105 10.44 -2.38 -2.87
C PHE A 105 10.29 -0.89 -3.15
N GLN A 106 9.08 -0.50 -3.51
CA GLN A 106 8.65 0.88 -3.67
C GLN A 106 7.42 1.14 -2.80
N VAL A 107 7.14 2.41 -2.52
CA VAL A 107 5.98 2.82 -1.73
C VAL A 107 4.86 3.24 -2.68
N PHE A 108 3.66 2.72 -2.42
CA PHE A 108 2.42 2.99 -3.15
C PHE A 108 1.34 3.47 -2.20
N VAL A 109 0.35 4.17 -2.75
CA VAL A 109 -0.92 4.49 -2.11
C VAL A 109 -2.05 3.99 -3.00
N HIS A 110 -3.02 3.32 -2.39
CA HIS A 110 -4.28 2.96 -3.04
C HIS A 110 -5.41 3.81 -2.46
N ASP A 111 -6.13 4.53 -3.31
CA ASP A 111 -7.37 5.22 -2.96
C ASP A 111 -8.55 4.25 -3.09
N ARG A 112 -9.11 3.82 -1.98
CA ARG A 112 -10.21 2.84 -1.93
C ARG A 112 -11.53 3.36 -2.50
N VAL A 113 -11.67 4.67 -2.70
CA VAL A 113 -12.88 5.28 -3.27
C VAL A 113 -12.81 5.32 -4.80
N THR A 114 -11.65 5.70 -5.35
CA THR A 114 -11.46 5.79 -6.82
C THR A 114 -10.93 4.50 -7.44
N GLY A 115 -10.31 3.63 -6.62
CA GLY A 115 -9.57 2.45 -7.08
C GLY A 115 -8.18 2.77 -7.64
N GLU A 116 -7.73 4.03 -7.55
CA GLU A 116 -6.45 4.45 -8.11
C GLU A 116 -5.27 3.97 -7.24
N ALA A 117 -4.27 3.39 -7.90
CA ALA A 117 -2.97 3.09 -7.33
C ALA A 117 -1.94 4.09 -7.83
N THR A 118 -1.20 4.71 -6.91
CA THR A 118 -0.18 5.73 -7.21
C THR A 118 1.13 5.36 -6.55
N ARG A 119 2.26 5.48 -7.28
CA ARG A 119 3.60 5.35 -6.68
C ARG A 119 3.95 6.65 -5.95
N VAL A 120 4.38 6.53 -4.71
CA VAL A 120 4.77 7.65 -3.84
C VAL A 120 6.28 7.93 -3.93
N SER A 121 7.09 6.88 -4.03
CA SER A 121 8.55 6.94 -4.09
C SER A 121 9.06 7.39 -5.46
N VAL A 122 8.71 8.63 -5.82
CA VAL A 122 9.08 9.30 -7.08
C VAL A 122 9.62 10.69 -6.81
N ALA A 123 10.53 11.16 -7.66
CA ALA A 123 10.97 12.55 -7.69
C ALA A 123 9.82 13.50 -8.10
N SER A 124 10.03 14.81 -7.97
CA SER A 124 9.00 15.82 -8.30
C SER A 124 8.59 15.82 -9.77
N ASP A 125 9.44 15.33 -10.66
CA ASP A 125 9.16 15.17 -12.11
C ASP A 125 8.47 13.83 -12.46
N GLY A 126 8.16 13.00 -11.44
CA GLY A 126 7.58 11.68 -11.62
C GLY A 126 8.58 10.55 -11.86
N THR A 127 9.87 10.85 -11.91
CA THR A 127 10.91 9.82 -12.06
C THR A 127 10.92 8.87 -10.87
N ARG A 128 10.88 7.57 -11.14
CA ARG A 128 10.94 6.52 -10.11
C ARG A 128 12.23 6.61 -9.30
N GLY A 129 12.14 6.37 -7.99
CA GLY A 129 13.31 6.17 -7.14
C GLY A 129 14.19 5.02 -7.64
N ASP A 130 15.50 5.23 -7.68
CA ASP A 130 16.49 4.29 -8.22
C ASP A 130 16.90 3.20 -7.22
N SER A 131 16.42 3.27 -5.98
CA SER A 131 16.69 2.29 -4.93
C SER A 131 15.46 1.98 -4.08
N ILE A 132 15.64 1.13 -3.04
CA ILE A 132 14.58 0.66 -2.14
C ILE A 132 13.95 1.84 -1.38
N SER A 133 12.60 1.85 -1.35
CA SER A 133 11.80 2.72 -0.50
C SER A 133 10.88 1.89 0.39
N ARG A 134 10.76 2.23 1.68
CA ARG A 134 10.08 1.42 2.69
C ARG A 134 9.65 2.23 3.91
N ASN A 135 9.07 1.53 4.93
CA ASN A 135 8.67 2.10 6.22
C ASN A 135 7.75 3.31 6.07
N SER A 136 6.73 3.14 5.19
CA SER A 136 5.78 4.22 4.90
C SER A 136 4.79 4.45 6.03
N SER A 137 4.42 5.73 6.22
CA SER A 137 3.37 6.17 7.12
C SER A 137 2.55 7.25 6.46
N ILE A 138 1.22 7.09 6.45
CA ILE A 138 0.30 8.07 5.87
C ILE A 138 -0.30 8.96 6.96
N SER A 139 -0.47 10.25 6.66
CA SER A 139 -1.14 11.20 7.55
C SER A 139 -2.64 10.89 7.69
N GLY A 140 -3.24 11.33 8.79
CA GLY A 140 -4.66 11.06 9.05
C GLY A 140 -5.62 11.60 7.99
N ASP A 141 -5.28 12.71 7.35
CA ASP A 141 -6.04 13.31 6.24
C ASP A 141 -5.77 12.65 4.88
N GLY A 142 -4.84 11.67 4.82
CA GLY A 142 -4.47 10.96 3.60
C GLY A 142 -3.62 11.78 2.62
N ARG A 143 -3.20 13.00 3.01
CA ARG A 143 -2.49 13.92 2.12
C ARG A 143 -0.99 13.65 2.04
N TYR A 144 -0.35 13.31 3.15
CA TYR A 144 1.09 13.18 3.23
C TYR A 144 1.49 11.74 3.49
N VAL A 145 2.54 11.29 2.80
CA VAL A 145 3.18 10.00 3.07
C VAL A 145 4.65 10.23 3.39
N ALA A 146 5.06 9.87 4.59
CA ALA A 146 6.47 9.79 4.98
C ALA A 146 6.99 8.38 4.68
N PHE A 147 8.24 8.26 4.25
CA PHE A 147 8.89 6.98 3.97
C PHE A 147 10.41 7.09 4.01
N GLU A 148 11.08 5.97 4.22
CA GLU A 148 12.54 5.85 4.07
C GLU A 148 12.87 5.48 2.63
N SER A 149 13.97 6.02 2.10
CA SER A 149 14.50 5.60 0.80
C SER A 149 16.02 5.69 0.75
N TYR A 150 16.61 4.75 0.00
CA TYR A 150 18.01 4.74 -0.38
C TYR A 150 18.24 5.31 -1.78
N SER A 151 17.18 5.86 -2.40
CA SER A 151 17.25 6.45 -3.74
C SER A 151 17.98 7.77 -3.71
N THR A 152 18.92 7.95 -4.62
CA THR A 152 19.73 9.17 -4.74
C THR A 152 19.11 10.22 -5.67
N ASN A 153 18.01 9.89 -6.33
CA ASN A 153 17.36 10.71 -7.36
C ASN A 153 16.02 11.32 -6.95
N LEU A 154 15.55 11.12 -5.72
CA LEU A 154 14.25 11.66 -5.28
C LEU A 154 14.28 13.18 -5.10
N VAL A 155 15.40 13.73 -4.68
CA VAL A 155 15.64 15.17 -4.54
C VAL A 155 16.99 15.56 -5.13
N PRO A 156 17.13 16.79 -5.69
CA PRO A 156 18.42 17.26 -6.16
C PRO A 156 19.44 17.37 -5.01
N GLY A 157 20.67 16.95 -5.26
CA GLY A 157 21.77 17.11 -4.31
C GLY A 157 21.86 16.07 -3.22
N ASP A 158 21.12 14.98 -3.31
CA ASP A 158 21.35 13.81 -2.46
C ASP A 158 22.61 13.08 -2.95
N THR A 159 23.68 13.17 -2.14
CA THR A 159 25.01 12.65 -2.49
C THR A 159 25.62 11.76 -1.40
N ASN A 160 24.91 11.56 -0.29
CA ASN A 160 25.45 10.85 0.86
C ASN A 160 25.41 9.31 0.73
N ALA A 161 24.60 8.78 -0.23
CA ALA A 161 24.41 7.36 -0.49
C ALA A 161 23.97 6.52 0.74
N VAL A 162 23.23 7.13 1.65
CA VAL A 162 22.60 6.45 2.81
C VAL A 162 21.07 6.56 2.71
N GLY A 163 20.35 5.86 3.60
CA GLY A 163 18.90 5.97 3.67
C GLY A 163 18.46 7.27 4.33
N ASP A 164 17.59 8.00 3.67
CA ASP A 164 17.00 9.24 4.14
C ASP A 164 15.48 9.10 4.33
N VAL A 165 14.87 10.06 5.04
CA VAL A 165 13.43 10.13 5.24
C VAL A 165 12.84 11.23 4.37
N PHE A 166 11.84 10.85 3.56
CA PHE A 166 11.15 11.74 2.63
C PHE A 166 9.69 11.90 3.02
N VAL A 167 9.09 13.01 2.61
CA VAL A 167 7.64 13.25 2.69
C VAL A 167 7.14 13.61 1.31
N ARG A 168 6.11 12.89 0.86
CA ARG A 168 5.38 13.19 -0.37
C ARG A 168 4.04 13.83 -0.03
N ASP A 169 3.74 14.99 -0.62
CA ASP A 169 2.39 15.56 -0.66
C ASP A 169 1.68 14.97 -1.89
N LEU A 170 0.63 14.18 -1.67
CA LEU A 170 -0.14 13.52 -2.74
C LEU A 170 -0.96 14.52 -3.56
N HIS A 171 -1.22 15.72 -3.04
CA HIS A 171 -1.94 16.79 -3.75
C HIS A 171 -0.99 17.78 -4.44
N ALA A 172 0.31 17.74 -4.19
CA ALA A 172 1.30 18.57 -4.87
C ALA A 172 1.47 18.09 -6.33
N GLY A 173 0.93 18.84 -7.28
CA GLY A 173 0.96 18.51 -8.71
C GLY A 173 -0.43 18.37 -9.34
N LEU A 174 -1.49 18.53 -8.56
CA LEU A 174 -2.87 18.64 -9.05
C LEU A 174 -3.22 20.12 -9.35
N THR A 175 -2.40 20.81 -10.18
CA THR A 175 -2.73 22.16 -10.70
C THR A 175 -2.84 22.10 -12.21
#